data_9e2438615caf0ddad47eb9950748b6d0
#
_entry.id   9e2438615caf0ddad47eb9950748b6d0
#
_cell.length_a   1.000
_cell.length_b   1.000
_cell.length_c   1.000
_cell.angle_alpha   90.00
_cell.angle_beta   90.00
_cell.angle_gamma   90.00
#
_symmetry.space_group_name_H-M   'P 1'
#
loop_
_entity.id
_entity.type
_entity.pdbx_description
1 polymer ?
#
loop_
_entity_poly.entity_id
_entity_poly.type
_entity_poly.pdbx_seq_one_letter_code
_entity_poly.pdbx_strand_id
1 'polypeptide(L)'
;MGGASGAVVELDWEGRELWRYEEPTLHHDHCRLRNGNTLLLYWEWLPEEVCRAVQGGQPGTELEGSGMLGDALREVTPDGRTVWEWHAHQALDPAIDVICPLDRRQEWTHCNAVEELADGSLLLSFRQTDTVAIVDRATGRLTWRWGRGVVSHQHDPNPLPNGHLLLFDNGMHRVGNSRSRVVEVVPRSGEIVWQFVGTPQASFFSAYISGAQRLPNGNTLICEGACGRFFEVTAEGTIVWEYVNPFAFPHREDASATAVFRAHRYAPDSPQLRGRELD
;
A
#
# COMPACT_ATOMS: atom_id res chain seq x y z
N MET A 1 -7.89 13.36 -5.74
CA MET A 1 -7.55 12.26 -4.81
C MET A 1 -6.24 11.66 -5.26
N GLY A 2 -5.37 11.32 -4.33
CA GLY A 2 -4.10 10.66 -4.62
C GLY A 2 -4.31 9.20 -5.02
N GLY A 3 -3.44 8.65 -5.87
CA GLY A 3 -3.47 7.25 -6.27
C GLY A 3 -4.45 6.88 -7.37
N ALA A 4 -5.21 7.83 -7.90
CA ALA A 4 -6.10 7.58 -9.05
C ALA A 4 -5.29 7.10 -10.25
N SER A 5 -5.72 6.00 -10.87
CA SER A 5 -5.13 5.49 -12.10
C SER A 5 -6.20 5.39 -13.18
N GLY A 6 -6.57 4.38 -13.74
CA GLY A 6 -7.58 4.23 -14.80
C GLY A 6 -7.25 3.02 -15.66
N ALA A 7 -6.04 2.49 -15.51
CA ALA A 7 -5.62 1.28 -16.19
C ALA A 7 -4.55 0.53 -15.42
N VAL A 8 -4.58 -0.80 -15.50
CA VAL A 8 -3.47 -1.69 -15.17
C VAL A 8 -2.98 -2.30 -16.49
N VAL A 9 -1.68 -2.22 -16.72
CA VAL A 9 -1.05 -2.67 -17.96
C VAL A 9 0.09 -3.61 -17.64
N GLU A 10 0.12 -4.76 -18.30
CA GLU A 10 1.26 -5.69 -18.30
C GLU A 10 2.07 -5.48 -19.58
N LEU A 11 3.36 -5.24 -19.43
CA LEU A 11 4.29 -5.02 -20.53
C LEU A 11 5.32 -6.15 -20.57
N ASP A 12 5.78 -6.47 -21.77
CA ASP A 12 7.03 -7.24 -21.90
C ASP A 12 8.24 -6.33 -21.68
N TRP A 13 9.42 -6.92 -21.70
CA TRP A 13 10.67 -6.17 -21.49
C TRP A 13 11.02 -5.19 -22.64
N GLU A 14 10.42 -5.34 -23.79
CA GLU A 14 10.54 -4.44 -24.92
C GLU A 14 9.50 -3.31 -24.88
N GLY A 15 8.66 -3.28 -23.82
CA GLY A 15 7.62 -2.28 -23.60
C GLY A 15 6.34 -2.51 -24.41
N ARG A 16 6.19 -3.71 -25.00
CA ARG A 16 4.96 -4.04 -25.73
C ARG A 16 3.89 -4.48 -24.74
N GLU A 17 2.67 -4.00 -24.94
CA GLU A 17 1.54 -4.35 -24.11
C GLU A 17 1.12 -5.81 -24.33
N LEU A 18 1.11 -6.58 -23.25
CA LEU A 18 0.66 -7.97 -23.22
C LEU A 18 -0.78 -8.08 -22.72
N TRP A 19 -1.17 -7.21 -21.80
CA TRP A 19 -2.50 -7.18 -21.21
C TRP A 19 -2.83 -5.80 -20.70
N ARG A 20 -4.13 -5.45 -20.73
CA ARG A 20 -4.66 -4.18 -20.21
C ARG A 20 -6.05 -4.40 -19.63
N TYR A 21 -6.30 -3.72 -18.51
CA TYR A 21 -7.63 -3.56 -17.94
C TYR A 21 -7.86 -2.08 -17.63
N GLU A 22 -8.97 -1.53 -18.11
CA GLU A 22 -9.31 -0.12 -17.91
C GLU A 22 -10.59 0.01 -17.09
N GLU A 23 -10.52 0.80 -16.03
CA GLU A 23 -11.63 1.17 -15.17
C GLU A 23 -11.29 2.54 -14.54
N PRO A 24 -12.07 3.59 -14.79
CA PRO A 24 -11.76 4.94 -14.32
C PRO A 24 -11.60 5.08 -12.80
N THR A 25 -12.17 4.17 -12.04
CA THR A 25 -12.15 4.17 -10.57
C THR A 25 -11.01 3.37 -9.96
N LEU A 26 -10.15 2.75 -10.78
CA LEU A 26 -8.95 2.06 -10.27
C LEU A 26 -8.06 3.03 -9.51
N HIS A 27 -7.47 2.55 -8.41
CA HIS A 27 -6.54 3.34 -7.63
C HIS A 27 -5.48 2.48 -6.95
N HIS A 28 -4.37 3.10 -6.59
CA HIS A 28 -3.26 2.65 -5.79
C HIS A 28 -2.60 1.35 -6.22
N ASP A 29 -3.27 0.18 -6.11
CA ASP A 29 -2.60 -1.09 -6.18
C ASP A 29 -3.41 -2.18 -6.91
N HIS A 30 -2.70 -3.23 -7.31
CA HIS A 30 -3.25 -4.44 -7.91
C HIS A 30 -2.35 -5.62 -7.57
N CYS A 31 -2.89 -6.83 -7.62
CA CYS A 31 -2.13 -8.05 -7.37
C CYS A 31 -2.40 -9.08 -8.46
N ARG A 32 -1.34 -9.62 -9.10
CA ARG A 32 -1.47 -10.80 -9.97
C ARG A 32 -1.57 -12.04 -9.08
N LEU A 33 -2.71 -12.69 -9.10
CA LEU A 33 -2.99 -13.86 -8.26
C LEU A 33 -2.32 -15.12 -8.83
N ARG A 34 -2.07 -16.10 -7.95
CA ARG A 34 -1.47 -17.40 -8.32
C ARG A 34 -2.30 -18.21 -9.31
N ASN A 35 -3.61 -17.97 -9.38
CA ASN A 35 -4.50 -18.58 -10.37
C ASN A 35 -4.43 -17.92 -11.76
N GLY A 36 -3.60 -16.89 -11.93
CA GLY A 36 -3.43 -16.13 -13.17
C GLY A 36 -4.42 -14.97 -13.35
N ASN A 37 -5.39 -14.81 -12.49
CA ASN A 37 -6.29 -13.65 -12.47
C ASN A 37 -5.58 -12.43 -11.91
N THR A 38 -6.20 -11.26 -12.07
CA THR A 38 -5.72 -10.00 -11.47
C THR A 38 -6.73 -9.49 -10.48
N LEU A 39 -6.28 -9.20 -9.27
CA LEU A 39 -7.04 -8.50 -8.26
C LEU A 39 -6.79 -7.00 -8.40
N LEU A 40 -7.86 -6.23 -8.50
CA LEU A 40 -7.86 -4.80 -8.76
C LEU A 40 -8.49 -4.07 -7.58
N LEU A 41 -7.87 -2.97 -7.16
CA LEU A 41 -8.40 -2.07 -6.15
C LEU A 41 -9.09 -0.90 -6.85
N TYR A 42 -10.35 -0.60 -6.48
CA TYR A 42 -11.12 0.47 -7.09
C TYR A 42 -12.00 1.21 -6.07
N TRP A 43 -12.35 2.47 -6.37
CA TRP A 43 -13.29 3.25 -5.58
C TRP A 43 -14.72 2.98 -6.00
N GLU A 44 -15.60 2.96 -4.99
CA GLU A 44 -17.05 2.97 -5.15
C GLU A 44 -17.68 4.09 -4.31
N TRP A 45 -18.84 4.56 -4.72
CA TRP A 45 -19.64 5.46 -3.88
C TRP A 45 -20.23 4.68 -2.71
N LEU A 46 -20.01 5.16 -1.50
CA LEU A 46 -20.59 4.56 -0.32
C LEU A 46 -22.10 4.84 -0.25
N PRO A 47 -22.90 3.89 0.27
CA PRO A 47 -24.28 4.14 0.62
C PRO A 47 -24.41 5.30 1.62
N GLU A 48 -25.51 6.07 1.51
CA GLU A 48 -25.70 7.27 2.34
C GLU A 48 -25.71 6.94 3.85
N GLU A 49 -26.28 5.81 4.23
CA GLU A 49 -26.30 5.33 5.61
C GLU A 49 -24.89 5.03 6.14
N VAL A 50 -24.00 4.52 5.30
CA VAL A 50 -22.58 4.30 5.64
C VAL A 50 -21.87 5.64 5.80
N CYS A 51 -22.04 6.57 4.85
CA CYS A 51 -21.45 7.92 4.94
C CYS A 51 -21.80 8.61 6.26
N ARG A 52 -23.07 8.48 6.70
CA ARG A 52 -23.56 9.03 7.98
C ARG A 52 -22.97 8.32 9.21
N ALA A 53 -22.70 7.03 9.10
CA ALA A 53 -22.17 6.23 10.21
C ALA A 53 -20.64 6.41 10.40
N VAL A 54 -19.89 6.69 9.32
CA VAL A 54 -18.44 6.86 9.35
C VAL A 54 -18.03 7.99 10.29
N GLN A 55 -17.15 7.67 11.23
CA GLN A 55 -16.64 8.59 12.23
C GLN A 55 -15.26 9.15 11.87
N GLY A 56 -14.91 10.27 12.51
CA GLY A 56 -13.60 10.93 12.35
C GLY A 56 -13.50 11.77 11.08
N GLY A 57 -12.27 12.14 10.73
CA GLY A 57 -11.98 13.05 9.63
C GLY A 57 -12.39 14.50 9.91
N GLN A 58 -12.08 15.39 8.99
CA GLN A 58 -12.44 16.81 9.05
C GLN A 58 -13.87 17.01 8.55
N PRO A 59 -14.83 17.42 9.39
CA PRO A 59 -16.21 17.66 8.96
C PRO A 59 -16.30 18.72 7.87
N GLY A 60 -17.20 18.54 6.90
CA GLY A 60 -17.41 19.46 5.80
C GLY A 60 -16.41 19.34 4.64
N THR A 61 -15.61 18.28 4.65
CA THR A 61 -14.67 17.97 3.56
C THR A 61 -15.09 16.79 2.70
N GLU A 62 -16.32 16.31 2.89
CA GLU A 62 -16.96 15.28 2.06
C GLU A 62 -17.04 15.73 0.59
N LEU A 63 -17.30 14.79 -0.30
CA LEU A 63 -17.61 15.08 -1.69
C LEU A 63 -19.01 15.72 -1.82
N GLU A 64 -19.33 16.17 -3.01
CA GLU A 64 -20.64 16.78 -3.31
C GLU A 64 -21.80 15.92 -2.78
N GLY A 65 -22.81 16.58 -2.18
CA GLY A 65 -23.94 15.90 -1.57
C GLY A 65 -23.63 15.14 -0.28
N SER A 66 -22.53 15.47 0.43
CA SER A 66 -22.05 14.75 1.61
C SER A 66 -21.68 13.29 1.33
N GLY A 67 -21.34 12.98 0.08
CA GLY A 67 -20.91 11.66 -0.36
C GLY A 67 -19.46 11.35 0.04
N MET A 68 -19.15 10.05 0.13
CA MET A 68 -17.79 9.55 0.35
C MET A 68 -17.52 8.37 -0.60
N LEU A 69 -16.26 8.18 -0.93
CA LEU A 69 -15.80 6.97 -1.60
C LEU A 69 -15.37 5.92 -0.57
N GLY A 70 -15.58 4.66 -0.92
CA GLY A 70 -15.04 3.50 -0.22
C GLY A 70 -14.17 2.67 -1.15
N ASP A 71 -13.43 1.75 -0.57
CA ASP A 71 -12.57 0.83 -1.28
C ASP A 71 -13.30 -0.46 -1.59
N ALA A 72 -13.07 -1.00 -2.78
CA ALA A 72 -13.55 -2.30 -3.20
C ALA A 72 -12.49 -3.05 -3.99
N LEU A 73 -12.58 -4.37 -4.01
CA LEU A 73 -11.71 -5.26 -4.75
C LEU A 73 -12.50 -6.00 -5.82
N ARG A 74 -11.90 -6.16 -6.98
CA ARG A 74 -12.43 -6.95 -8.09
C ARG A 74 -11.38 -7.90 -8.60
N GLU A 75 -11.72 -9.19 -8.69
CA GLU A 75 -10.90 -10.17 -9.39
C GLU A 75 -11.39 -10.32 -10.82
N VAL A 76 -10.46 -10.15 -11.76
CA VAL A 76 -10.73 -10.35 -13.20
C VAL A 76 -9.87 -11.45 -13.77
N THR A 77 -10.45 -12.23 -14.67
CA THR A 77 -9.74 -13.24 -15.48
C THR A 77 -8.84 -12.57 -16.52
N PRO A 78 -7.89 -13.29 -17.16
CA PRO A 78 -7.06 -12.74 -18.23
C PRO A 78 -7.86 -12.14 -19.41
N ASP A 79 -9.07 -12.62 -19.65
CA ASP A 79 -9.99 -12.08 -20.67
C ASP A 79 -10.86 -10.90 -20.13
N GLY A 80 -10.59 -10.41 -18.92
CA GLY A 80 -11.23 -9.23 -18.34
C GLY A 80 -12.59 -9.45 -17.68
N ARG A 81 -13.02 -10.71 -17.53
CA ARG A 81 -14.32 -11.03 -16.90
C ARG A 81 -14.18 -11.01 -15.37
N THR A 82 -15.06 -10.29 -14.68
CA THR A 82 -15.18 -10.30 -13.23
C THR A 82 -15.65 -11.66 -12.73
N VAL A 83 -14.94 -12.21 -11.72
CA VAL A 83 -15.25 -13.51 -11.11
C VAL A 83 -15.44 -13.43 -9.59
N TRP A 84 -15.01 -12.34 -8.95
CA TRP A 84 -15.20 -12.10 -7.53
C TRP A 84 -15.12 -10.60 -7.23
N GLU A 85 -15.89 -10.15 -6.24
CA GLU A 85 -15.83 -8.79 -5.72
C GLU A 85 -15.94 -8.79 -4.20
N TRP A 86 -15.35 -7.76 -3.59
CA TRP A 86 -15.43 -7.50 -2.15
C TRP A 86 -15.52 -6.00 -1.92
N HIS A 87 -16.33 -5.61 -0.95
CA HIS A 87 -16.62 -4.21 -0.62
C HIS A 87 -16.21 -3.94 0.82
N ALA A 88 -15.31 -3.00 1.04
CA ALA A 88 -14.79 -2.69 2.37
C ALA A 88 -15.89 -2.28 3.34
N HIS A 89 -16.90 -1.52 2.88
CA HIS A 89 -18.00 -1.06 3.71
C HIS A 89 -18.91 -2.17 4.26
N GLN A 90 -18.86 -3.37 3.69
CA GLN A 90 -19.61 -4.53 4.17
C GLN A 90 -18.85 -5.33 5.24
N ALA A 91 -17.54 -5.12 5.35
CA ALA A 91 -16.65 -5.88 6.22
C ALA A 91 -16.05 -5.04 7.37
N LEU A 92 -16.00 -3.73 7.20
CA LEU A 92 -15.47 -2.78 8.19
C LEU A 92 -16.60 -2.19 9.03
N ASP A 93 -16.25 -1.75 10.24
CA ASP A 93 -17.19 -1.12 11.18
C ASP A 93 -16.88 0.38 11.30
N PRO A 94 -17.79 1.28 10.87
CA PRO A 94 -17.62 2.72 10.96
C PRO A 94 -17.30 3.26 12.38
N ALA A 95 -17.70 2.52 13.42
CA ALA A 95 -17.41 2.90 14.81
C ALA A 95 -16.00 2.51 15.26
N ILE A 96 -15.37 1.54 14.57
CA ILE A 96 -14.02 1.04 14.85
C ILE A 96 -13.02 1.63 13.85
N ASP A 97 -13.37 1.63 12.56
CA ASP A 97 -12.54 2.09 11.46
C ASP A 97 -12.70 3.61 11.25
N VAL A 98 -12.35 4.36 12.27
CA VAL A 98 -12.50 5.82 12.35
C VAL A 98 -11.42 6.51 11.56
N ILE A 99 -11.78 7.45 10.69
CA ILE A 99 -10.83 8.27 9.91
C ILE A 99 -9.94 9.09 10.86
N CYS A 100 -8.65 9.18 10.55
CA CYS A 100 -7.76 10.10 11.25
C CYS A 100 -8.35 11.52 11.27
N PRO A 101 -8.44 12.19 12.43
CA PRO A 101 -9.12 13.48 12.56
C PRO A 101 -8.50 14.62 11.74
N LEU A 102 -7.30 14.44 11.23
CA LEU A 102 -6.61 15.40 10.37
C LEU A 102 -6.77 15.11 8.87
N ASP A 103 -7.39 14.00 8.49
CA ASP A 103 -7.68 13.67 7.10
C ASP A 103 -9.05 14.19 6.65
N ARG A 104 -9.22 14.32 5.34
CA ARG A 104 -10.48 14.70 4.73
C ARG A 104 -11.43 13.51 4.69
N ARG A 105 -12.73 13.80 4.63
CA ARG A 105 -13.83 12.82 4.54
C ARG A 105 -14.27 12.54 3.11
N GLN A 106 -13.41 12.73 2.11
CA GLN A 106 -13.71 12.42 0.71
C GLN A 106 -13.77 10.91 0.46
N GLU A 107 -13.02 10.15 1.22
CA GLU A 107 -12.94 8.68 1.20
C GLU A 107 -12.84 8.15 2.63
N TRP A 108 -13.36 6.93 2.85
CA TRP A 108 -13.38 6.39 4.21
C TRP A 108 -12.03 5.79 4.61
N THR A 109 -11.54 4.81 3.84
CA THR A 109 -10.43 3.95 4.32
C THR A 109 -9.12 4.20 3.59
N HIS A 110 -9.15 4.61 2.33
CA HIS A 110 -7.98 4.84 1.49
C HIS A 110 -7.06 3.61 1.47
N CYS A 111 -7.58 2.49 0.95
CA CYS A 111 -6.78 1.29 0.78
C CYS A 111 -5.65 1.56 -0.21
N ASN A 112 -4.41 1.25 0.17
CA ASN A 112 -3.23 1.60 -0.63
C ASN A 112 -2.31 0.43 -0.95
N ALA A 113 -2.66 -0.78 -0.50
CA ALA A 113 -1.94 -2.00 -0.85
C ALA A 113 -2.85 -3.22 -0.77
N VAL A 114 -2.65 -4.17 -1.66
CA VAL A 114 -3.29 -5.48 -1.69
C VAL A 114 -2.28 -6.56 -2.09
N GLU A 115 -2.24 -7.66 -1.32
CA GLU A 115 -1.35 -8.80 -1.58
C GLU A 115 -2.07 -10.12 -1.29
N GLU A 116 -1.84 -11.16 -2.11
CA GLU A 116 -2.36 -12.51 -1.89
C GLU A 116 -1.41 -13.30 -0.97
N LEU A 117 -1.89 -13.70 0.21
CA LEU A 117 -1.13 -14.53 1.14
C LEU A 117 -1.07 -16.00 0.69
N ALA A 118 -0.16 -16.78 1.31
CA ALA A 118 0.09 -18.18 0.93
C ALA A 118 -1.14 -19.09 1.03
N ASP A 119 -2.06 -18.79 1.92
CA ASP A 119 -3.32 -19.51 2.12
C ASP A 119 -4.48 -19.01 1.22
N GLY A 120 -4.24 -18.01 0.38
CA GLY A 120 -5.22 -17.39 -0.51
C GLY A 120 -6.03 -16.26 0.14
N SER A 121 -5.80 -15.94 1.42
CA SER A 121 -6.35 -14.73 2.03
C SER A 121 -5.68 -13.47 1.47
N LEU A 122 -6.27 -12.30 1.73
CA LEU A 122 -5.79 -11.02 1.21
C LEU A 122 -5.27 -10.15 2.35
N LEU A 123 -4.05 -9.64 2.19
CA LEU A 123 -3.45 -8.64 3.07
C LEU A 123 -3.75 -7.25 2.49
N LEU A 124 -4.36 -6.38 3.29
CA LEU A 124 -4.78 -5.03 2.91
C LEU A 124 -4.20 -3.98 3.84
N SER A 125 -3.97 -2.78 3.31
CA SER A 125 -3.55 -1.61 4.10
C SER A 125 -4.52 -0.46 3.91
N PHE A 126 -5.17 -0.03 4.98
CA PHE A 126 -6.12 1.09 5.03
C PHE A 126 -5.45 2.29 5.69
N ARG A 127 -5.04 3.25 4.86
CA ARG A 127 -4.22 4.39 5.27
C ARG A 127 -4.93 5.31 6.27
N GLN A 128 -6.15 5.74 5.97
CA GLN A 128 -6.85 6.75 6.78
C GLN A 128 -7.33 6.24 8.14
N THR A 129 -7.38 4.92 8.31
CA THR A 129 -7.77 4.28 9.57
C THR A 129 -6.59 3.64 10.32
N ASP A 130 -5.36 3.84 9.80
CA ASP A 130 -4.13 3.28 10.37
C ASP A 130 -4.21 1.75 10.57
N THR A 131 -4.85 1.05 9.64
CA THR A 131 -5.18 -0.38 9.80
C THR A 131 -4.51 -1.22 8.70
N VAL A 132 -3.85 -2.30 9.10
CA VAL A 132 -3.48 -3.43 8.25
C VAL A 132 -4.39 -4.59 8.61
N ALA A 133 -4.95 -5.27 7.61
CA ALA A 133 -5.92 -6.33 7.83
C ALA A 133 -5.70 -7.54 6.92
N ILE A 134 -6.14 -8.71 7.37
CA ILE A 134 -6.24 -9.92 6.55
C ILE A 134 -7.72 -10.25 6.35
N VAL A 135 -8.09 -10.44 5.10
CA VAL A 135 -9.45 -10.80 4.69
C VAL A 135 -9.46 -12.24 4.18
N ASP A 136 -10.33 -13.06 4.74
CA ASP A 136 -10.65 -14.37 4.21
C ASP A 136 -11.53 -14.23 2.96
N ARG A 137 -11.05 -14.69 1.81
CA ARG A 137 -11.74 -14.51 0.53
C ARG A 137 -13.06 -15.26 0.43
N ALA A 138 -13.19 -16.40 1.10
CA ALA A 138 -14.40 -17.23 1.01
C ALA A 138 -15.57 -16.59 1.78
N THR A 139 -15.28 -15.94 2.90
CA THR A 139 -16.30 -15.32 3.76
C THR A 139 -16.41 -13.81 3.61
N GLY A 140 -15.40 -13.15 3.03
CA GLY A 140 -15.29 -11.70 2.95
C GLY A 140 -14.99 -11.02 4.30
N ARG A 141 -14.73 -11.78 5.36
CA ARG A 141 -14.52 -11.24 6.72
C ARG A 141 -13.06 -10.96 7.02
N LEU A 142 -12.83 -9.93 7.84
CA LEU A 142 -11.53 -9.73 8.44
C LEU A 142 -11.26 -10.83 9.48
N THR A 143 -10.15 -11.54 9.28
CA THR A 143 -9.66 -12.57 10.22
C THR A 143 -8.59 -12.05 11.16
N TRP A 144 -7.96 -10.94 10.77
CA TRP A 144 -6.95 -10.25 11.56
C TRP A 144 -6.95 -8.75 11.24
N ARG A 145 -6.63 -7.93 12.24
CA ARG A 145 -6.38 -6.50 12.08
C ARG A 145 -5.35 -6.01 13.09
N TRP A 146 -4.56 -5.04 12.67
CA TRP A 146 -3.51 -4.44 13.47
C TRP A 146 -3.18 -3.04 12.94
N GLY A 147 -2.56 -2.22 13.77
CA GLY A 147 -1.93 -0.97 13.32
C GLY A 147 -2.42 0.25 14.07
N ARG A 148 -3.72 0.41 14.31
CA ARG A 148 -4.30 1.59 14.96
C ARG A 148 -3.63 1.88 16.31
N GLY A 149 -3.13 3.13 16.46
CA GLY A 149 -2.37 3.55 17.64
C GLY A 149 -0.91 3.10 17.65
N VAL A 150 -0.48 2.27 16.70
CA VAL A 150 0.91 1.79 16.57
C VAL A 150 1.58 2.38 15.34
N VAL A 151 0.96 2.30 14.17
CA VAL A 151 1.41 2.93 12.92
C VAL A 151 0.56 4.15 12.58
N SER A 152 0.98 4.92 11.59
CA SER A 152 0.21 6.06 11.11
C SER A 152 0.41 6.25 9.62
N HIS A 153 -0.68 6.09 8.85
CA HIS A 153 -0.74 6.26 7.39
C HIS A 153 0.19 5.32 6.62
N GLN A 154 0.33 4.09 7.10
CA GLN A 154 1.23 3.06 6.58
C GLN A 154 0.94 2.69 5.12
N HIS A 155 1.97 2.14 4.46
CA HIS A 155 1.93 1.60 3.10
C HIS A 155 2.66 0.26 3.01
N ASP A 156 2.37 -0.47 1.94
CA ASP A 156 3.14 -1.59 1.42
C ASP A 156 3.44 -2.70 2.44
N PRO A 157 2.41 -3.27 3.13
CA PRO A 157 2.63 -4.43 3.97
C PRO A 157 2.95 -5.66 3.10
N ASN A 158 4.08 -6.29 3.36
CA ASN A 158 4.57 -7.46 2.63
C ASN A 158 4.69 -8.66 3.55
N PRO A 159 4.19 -9.85 3.17
CA PRO A 159 4.43 -11.08 3.92
C PRO A 159 5.88 -11.53 3.77
N LEU A 160 6.50 -11.90 4.89
CA LEU A 160 7.85 -12.47 4.91
C LEU A 160 7.79 -14.01 5.01
N PRO A 161 8.83 -14.73 4.53
CA PRO A 161 8.86 -16.19 4.59
C PRO A 161 8.76 -16.79 6.00
N ASN A 162 9.11 -16.02 7.04
CA ASN A 162 8.99 -16.41 8.46
C ASN A 162 7.57 -16.20 9.02
N GLY A 163 6.61 -15.75 8.20
CA GLY A 163 5.24 -15.45 8.61
C GLY A 163 5.04 -14.09 9.27
N HIS A 164 6.07 -13.24 9.32
CA HIS A 164 5.95 -11.86 9.75
C HIS A 164 5.48 -10.96 8.60
N LEU A 165 5.14 -9.72 8.92
CA LEU A 165 4.83 -8.67 7.94
C LEU A 165 5.88 -7.56 8.04
N LEU A 166 6.36 -7.12 6.89
CA LEU A 166 7.22 -5.93 6.75
C LEU A 166 6.37 -4.81 6.14
N LEU A 167 6.43 -3.59 6.69
CA LEU A 167 5.67 -2.46 6.15
C LEU A 167 6.37 -1.13 6.38
N PHE A 168 6.01 -0.15 5.55
CA PHE A 168 6.44 1.24 5.68
C PHE A 168 5.41 2.01 6.51
N ASP A 169 5.78 2.45 7.71
CA ASP A 169 4.99 3.29 8.59
C ASP A 169 5.35 4.76 8.33
N ASN A 170 4.55 5.46 7.55
CA ASN A 170 4.82 6.83 7.11
C ASN A 170 4.90 7.80 8.28
N GLY A 171 4.11 7.59 9.32
CA GLY A 171 4.13 8.44 10.51
C GLY A 171 3.57 9.84 10.29
N MET A 172 2.82 10.07 9.22
CA MET A 172 2.05 11.28 8.99
C MET A 172 0.94 11.37 10.04
N HIS A 173 0.70 12.54 10.60
CA HIS A 173 -0.28 12.78 11.68
C HIS A 173 -0.03 12.01 13.00
N ARG A 174 1.15 11.39 13.15
CA ARG A 174 1.54 10.74 14.40
C ARG A 174 1.54 11.74 15.56
N VAL A 175 1.02 11.34 16.69
CA VAL A 175 1.10 12.14 17.93
C VAL A 175 2.57 12.36 18.29
N GLY A 176 2.94 13.62 18.52
CA GLY A 176 4.32 14.03 18.72
C GLY A 176 5.01 14.41 17.41
N ASN A 177 6.19 13.86 17.15
CA ASN A 177 6.96 14.19 15.95
C ASN A 177 6.62 13.26 14.79
N SER A 178 6.21 13.83 13.65
CA SER A 178 6.08 13.09 12.40
C SER A 178 7.43 12.51 12.02
N ARG A 179 7.47 11.20 11.79
CA ARG A 179 8.66 10.47 11.33
C ARG A 179 8.23 9.16 10.69
N SER A 180 8.93 8.75 9.66
CA SER A 180 8.76 7.41 9.09
C SER A 180 9.61 6.38 9.80
N ARG A 181 9.20 5.15 9.67
CA ARG A 181 9.99 3.96 10.02
C ARG A 181 9.56 2.79 9.13
N VAL A 182 10.44 1.83 8.97
CA VAL A 182 10.07 0.52 8.44
C VAL A 182 10.01 -0.43 9.63
N VAL A 183 8.96 -1.25 9.69
CA VAL A 183 8.75 -2.18 10.80
C VAL A 183 8.48 -3.59 10.32
N GLU A 184 9.02 -4.58 11.05
CA GLU A 184 8.67 -5.99 10.94
C GLU A 184 7.83 -6.37 12.14
N VAL A 185 6.62 -6.89 11.91
CA VAL A 185 5.66 -7.24 12.95
C VAL A 185 5.30 -8.72 12.90
N VAL A 186 5.15 -9.33 14.06
CA VAL A 186 4.62 -10.69 14.24
C VAL A 186 3.09 -10.61 14.27
N PRO A 187 2.34 -11.10 13.26
CA PRO A 187 0.89 -10.95 13.23
C PRO A 187 0.18 -11.53 14.45
N ARG A 188 0.65 -12.67 14.94
CA ARG A 188 0.03 -13.37 16.06
C ARG A 188 0.05 -12.57 17.38
N SER A 189 1.13 -11.84 17.66
CA SER A 189 1.30 -11.07 18.91
C SER A 189 1.08 -9.57 18.72
N GLY A 190 1.19 -9.06 17.48
CA GLY A 190 1.24 -7.63 17.19
C GLY A 190 2.58 -6.98 17.57
N GLU A 191 3.59 -7.76 17.97
CA GLU A 191 4.89 -7.28 18.40
C GLU A 191 5.74 -6.83 17.21
N ILE A 192 6.35 -5.65 17.31
CA ILE A 192 7.38 -5.18 16.38
C ILE A 192 8.72 -5.79 16.82
N VAL A 193 9.26 -6.69 15.99
CA VAL A 193 10.51 -7.41 16.27
C VAL A 193 11.74 -6.79 15.62
N TRP A 194 11.54 -5.93 14.63
CA TRP A 194 12.58 -5.14 13.99
C TRP A 194 12.03 -3.80 13.52
N GLN A 195 12.86 -2.77 13.53
CA GLN A 195 12.53 -1.50 12.90
C GLN A 195 13.76 -0.75 12.42
N PHE A 196 13.60 0.00 11.33
CA PHE A 196 14.54 1.03 10.90
C PHE A 196 13.94 2.40 11.16
N VAL A 197 14.73 3.31 11.71
CA VAL A 197 14.40 4.74 11.91
C VAL A 197 15.59 5.59 11.50
N GLY A 198 15.34 6.80 11.00
CA GLY A 198 16.41 7.75 10.68
C GLY A 198 17.19 8.20 11.91
N THR A 199 18.47 8.50 11.74
CA THR A 199 19.32 9.09 12.77
C THR A 199 20.06 10.30 12.18
N PRO A 200 19.70 11.55 12.53
CA PRO A 200 18.57 11.95 13.40
C PRO A 200 17.20 11.57 12.80
N GLN A 201 16.15 11.50 13.59
CA GLN A 201 14.82 11.07 13.15
C GLN A 201 14.30 11.83 11.91
N ALA A 202 14.61 13.13 11.82
CA ALA A 202 14.22 13.98 10.70
C ALA A 202 14.93 13.63 9.37
N SER A 203 15.96 12.76 9.38
CA SER A 203 16.66 12.33 8.17
C SER A 203 15.92 11.26 7.36
N PHE A 204 14.77 10.78 7.86
CA PHE A 204 13.94 9.76 7.20
C PHE A 204 12.45 10.08 7.42
N PHE A 205 11.82 10.66 6.40
CA PHE A 205 10.40 10.98 6.44
C PHE A 205 9.78 11.03 5.05
N SER A 206 8.80 10.18 4.83
CA SER A 206 7.93 10.18 3.66
C SER A 206 6.48 10.15 4.11
N ALA A 207 5.77 11.26 3.94
CA ALA A 207 4.42 11.44 4.46
C ALA A 207 3.35 10.58 3.76
N TYR A 208 3.64 10.07 2.57
CA TYR A 208 2.74 9.30 1.71
C TYR A 208 3.55 8.34 0.84
N ILE A 209 2.89 7.40 0.13
CA ILE A 209 3.52 6.35 -0.70
C ILE A 209 4.62 5.61 0.05
N SER A 210 5.63 5.07 -0.63
CA SER A 210 6.77 4.36 -0.03
C SER A 210 6.53 2.88 0.18
N GLY A 211 7.60 2.14 0.40
CA GLY A 211 7.54 0.73 0.66
C GLY A 211 8.87 0.17 1.14
N ALA A 212 8.88 -1.11 1.47
CA ALA A 212 10.10 -1.80 1.87
C ALA A 212 10.07 -3.27 1.43
N GLN A 213 11.23 -3.79 1.04
CA GLN A 213 11.40 -5.18 0.63
C GLN A 213 12.53 -5.83 1.42
N ARG A 214 12.27 -6.96 2.07
CA ARG A 214 13.33 -7.79 2.63
C ARG A 214 14.03 -8.53 1.51
N LEU A 215 15.35 -8.35 1.41
CA LEU A 215 16.17 -8.97 0.36
C LEU A 215 16.68 -10.36 0.79
N PRO A 216 17.05 -11.23 -0.17
CA PRO A 216 17.56 -12.58 0.13
C PRO A 216 18.84 -12.59 1.00
N ASN A 217 19.65 -11.52 0.96
CA ASN A 217 20.83 -11.35 1.79
C ASN A 217 20.54 -10.92 3.24
N GLY A 218 19.25 -10.77 3.61
CA GLY A 218 18.82 -10.32 4.92
C GLY A 218 18.73 -8.80 5.09
N ASN A 219 19.24 -8.02 4.16
CA ASN A 219 19.10 -6.57 4.17
C ASN A 219 17.67 -6.15 3.80
N THR A 220 17.35 -4.89 4.01
CA THR A 220 16.04 -4.31 3.61
C THR A 220 16.28 -3.18 2.63
N LEU A 221 15.70 -3.30 1.43
CA LEU A 221 15.54 -2.18 0.51
C LEU A 221 14.40 -1.31 1.00
N ILE A 222 14.63 -0.01 1.09
CA ILE A 222 13.62 0.98 1.52
C ILE A 222 13.44 1.99 0.39
N CYS A 223 12.18 2.19 -0.02
CA CYS A 223 11.76 3.25 -0.90
C CYS A 223 11.20 4.40 -0.06
N GLU A 224 11.97 5.46 0.14
CA GLU A 224 11.51 6.73 0.70
C GLU A 224 10.87 7.56 -0.43
N GLY A 225 9.62 7.17 -0.76
CA GLY A 225 9.00 7.48 -2.04
C GLY A 225 8.74 8.95 -2.28
N ALA A 226 8.38 9.74 -1.26
CA ALA A 226 8.02 11.16 -1.42
C ALA A 226 9.17 12.02 -1.97
N CYS A 227 10.41 11.63 -1.72
CA CYS A 227 11.60 12.32 -2.25
C CYS A 227 12.36 11.51 -3.31
N GLY A 228 11.83 10.33 -3.70
CA GLY A 228 12.46 9.47 -4.73
C GLY A 228 13.80 8.88 -4.31
N ARG A 229 14.00 8.67 -3.00
CA ARG A 229 15.23 8.08 -2.46
C ARG A 229 15.03 6.60 -2.19
N PHE A 230 15.98 5.77 -2.65
CA PHE A 230 16.02 4.33 -2.35
C PHE A 230 17.32 4.04 -1.61
N PHE A 231 17.25 3.20 -0.60
CA PHE A 231 18.45 2.80 0.11
C PHE A 231 18.31 1.39 0.70
N GLU A 232 19.43 0.71 0.88
CA GLU A 232 19.48 -0.62 1.47
C GLU A 232 20.12 -0.53 2.85
N VAL A 233 19.49 -1.16 3.84
CA VAL A 233 20.00 -1.21 5.22
C VAL A 233 20.25 -2.65 5.65
N THR A 234 21.30 -2.84 6.48
CA THR A 234 21.54 -4.12 7.15
C THR A 234 20.52 -4.37 8.26
N ALA A 235 20.53 -5.55 8.86
CA ALA A 235 19.70 -5.88 10.01
C ALA A 235 19.92 -4.92 11.20
N GLU A 236 21.16 -4.40 11.34
CA GLU A 236 21.56 -3.45 12.39
C GLU A 236 21.20 -1.99 12.04
N GLY A 237 20.65 -1.75 10.84
CA GLY A 237 20.21 -0.42 10.39
C GLY A 237 21.32 0.42 9.75
N THR A 238 22.45 -0.18 9.35
CA THR A 238 23.49 0.52 8.60
C THR A 238 23.10 0.64 7.13
N ILE A 239 23.11 1.87 6.57
CA ILE A 239 22.89 2.11 5.14
C ILE A 239 24.13 1.63 4.38
N VAL A 240 23.96 0.68 3.44
CA VAL A 240 25.04 0.07 2.64
C VAL A 240 24.92 0.38 1.15
N TRP A 241 23.81 0.90 0.71
CA TRP A 241 23.57 1.36 -0.66
C TRP A 241 22.51 2.46 -0.69
N GLU A 242 22.64 3.39 -1.62
CA GLU A 242 21.71 4.50 -1.79
C GLU A 242 21.63 4.92 -3.25
N TYR A 243 20.42 5.28 -3.67
CA TYR A 243 20.12 5.84 -5.00
C TYR A 243 19.04 6.91 -4.88
N VAL A 244 19.23 8.01 -5.59
CA VAL A 244 18.23 9.07 -5.69
C VAL A 244 17.71 9.11 -7.12
N ASN A 245 16.37 9.02 -7.27
CA ASN A 245 15.72 9.07 -8.57
C ASN A 245 15.99 10.40 -9.29
N PRO A 246 16.69 10.41 -10.44
CA PRO A 246 16.98 11.62 -11.19
C PRO A 246 15.83 12.00 -12.14
N PHE A 247 14.81 11.14 -12.28
CA PHE A 247 13.74 11.33 -13.27
C PHE A 247 12.57 12.07 -12.63
N ALA A 248 12.24 13.23 -13.16
CA ALA A 248 11.11 14.03 -12.72
C ALA A 248 9.87 13.75 -13.58
N PHE A 249 8.70 13.74 -12.97
CA PHE A 249 7.43 13.76 -13.71
C PHE A 249 7.35 15.05 -14.55
N PRO A 250 7.04 14.97 -15.85
CA PRO A 250 6.76 16.13 -16.67
C PRO A 250 5.66 17.00 -16.01
N HIS A 251 5.84 18.29 -16.03
CA HIS A 251 4.88 19.28 -15.49
C HIS A 251 4.74 19.34 -13.96
N ARG A 252 5.64 18.71 -13.18
CA ARG A 252 5.77 18.94 -11.74
C ARG A 252 7.07 19.66 -11.46
N GLU A 253 6.98 20.79 -10.75
CA GLU A 253 8.13 21.63 -10.38
C GLU A 253 8.38 21.65 -8.88
N ASP A 254 7.58 20.90 -8.10
CA ASP A 254 7.70 20.80 -6.65
C ASP A 254 8.56 19.60 -6.22
N ALA A 255 8.78 19.46 -4.93
CA ALA A 255 9.56 18.37 -4.33
C ALA A 255 8.99 16.97 -4.61
N SER A 256 7.74 16.86 -5.06
CA SER A 256 7.12 15.58 -5.45
C SER A 256 7.42 15.18 -6.90
N ALA A 257 8.16 16.00 -7.66
CA ALA A 257 8.46 15.72 -9.06
C ALA A 257 9.22 14.39 -9.26
N THR A 258 10.09 14.03 -8.33
CA THR A 258 10.87 12.78 -8.36
C THR A 258 10.27 11.65 -7.54
N ALA A 259 9.05 11.83 -7.01
CA ALA A 259 8.39 10.85 -6.15
C ALA A 259 8.20 9.49 -6.84
N VAL A 260 8.35 8.41 -6.08
CA VAL A 260 8.17 7.03 -6.56
C VAL A 260 7.26 6.28 -5.59
N PHE A 261 6.21 5.66 -6.12
CA PHE A 261 5.21 4.99 -5.30
C PHE A 261 5.81 3.80 -4.53
N ARG A 262 6.53 2.92 -5.24
CA ARG A 262 7.13 1.69 -4.71
C ARG A 262 8.37 1.31 -5.54
N ALA A 263 9.32 0.61 -4.94
CA ALA A 263 10.47 0.05 -5.65
C ALA A 263 10.71 -1.40 -5.24
N HIS A 264 11.04 -2.23 -6.22
CA HIS A 264 11.43 -3.63 -6.00
C HIS A 264 12.80 -3.91 -6.60
N ARG A 265 13.57 -4.78 -5.95
CA ARG A 265 14.82 -5.32 -6.47
C ARG A 265 14.64 -6.80 -6.78
N TYR A 266 15.01 -7.18 -7.98
CA TYR A 266 15.04 -8.58 -8.40
C TYR A 266 16.46 -9.12 -8.23
N ALA A 267 16.59 -10.31 -7.60
CA ALA A 267 17.87 -11.01 -7.54
C ALA A 267 18.25 -11.51 -8.95
N PRO A 268 19.55 -11.64 -9.27
CA PRO A 268 20.01 -12.07 -10.60
C PRO A 268 19.43 -13.43 -11.06
N ASP A 269 19.11 -14.31 -10.12
CA ASP A 269 18.53 -15.63 -10.34
C ASP A 269 16.99 -15.64 -10.31
N SER A 270 16.36 -14.46 -10.15
CA SER A 270 14.90 -14.38 -10.10
C SER A 270 14.27 -14.85 -11.43
N PRO A 271 13.07 -15.49 -11.36
CA PRO A 271 12.37 -15.95 -12.55
C PRO A 271 12.12 -14.86 -13.59
N GLN A 272 11.93 -13.62 -13.14
CA GLN A 272 11.68 -12.43 -13.97
C GLN A 272 12.88 -12.05 -14.84
N LEU A 273 14.11 -12.40 -14.41
CA LEU A 273 15.36 -12.10 -15.12
C LEU A 273 15.93 -13.29 -15.90
N ARG A 274 15.23 -14.45 -15.89
CA ARG A 274 15.71 -15.66 -16.53
C ARG A 274 15.97 -15.47 -18.04
N GLY A 275 17.21 -15.81 -18.47
CA GLY A 275 17.62 -15.73 -19.87
C GLY A 275 17.99 -14.32 -20.34
N ARG A 276 18.20 -13.39 -19.40
CA ARG A 276 18.65 -12.02 -19.68
C ARG A 276 20.10 -11.83 -19.24
N GLU A 277 20.87 -11.17 -20.09
CA GLU A 277 22.19 -10.62 -19.71
C GLU A 277 21.93 -9.29 -19.00
N LEU A 278 22.47 -9.17 -17.79
CA LEU A 278 22.42 -7.94 -16.99
C LEU A 278 23.79 -7.28 -17.08
N ASP A 279 23.86 -6.10 -17.66
CA ASP A 279 25.08 -5.29 -17.77
C ASP A 279 25.51 -4.71 -16.41
#